data_4d633de1acff65721b10f49810cf9338
#
_entry.id   4d633de1acff65721b10f49810cf9338
#
_cell.length_a   1.000
_cell.length_b   1.000
_cell.length_c   1.000
_cell.angle_alpha   90.00
_cell.angle_beta   90.00
_cell.angle_gamma   90.00
#
_symmetry.space_group_name_H-M   'P 1'
#
loop_
_entity.id
_entity.type
_entity.pdbx_description
1 polymer ?
#
loop_
_entity_poly.entity_id
_entity_poly.type
_entity_poly.pdbx_seq_one_letter_code
_entity_poly.pdbx_strand_id
1 'polypeptide(L)'
;RAIRWAADRIRDRGIVAFVTNGSFIDNDVASGLRKCLTEDFSHLYVFNLRGNQRTSGEESRREGGKIFGSGSRTPVAITIMVKDPEHAGPGVLHYHDIGDYLSQQEKLDIIERSGCIDGVTWKCLQPNDFGDWINQRDPAFDRFFPLGDKESAGAKSIFGIYSQGVKTNRDAWAYNMSRSMLEGNLRRLIDAYNADRVRYAK
;
A
#
# COMPACT_ATOMS: atom_id res chain seq x y z
N ARG A 1 -7.75 -4.93 -5.10
CA ARG A 1 -8.85 -5.71 -5.72
C ARG A 1 -8.76 -5.73 -7.25
N ALA A 2 -8.58 -4.58 -7.94
CA ALA A 2 -8.54 -4.51 -9.40
C ALA A 2 -7.46 -5.40 -10.03
N ILE A 3 -6.23 -5.37 -9.51
CA ILE A 3 -5.12 -6.20 -10.01
C ILE A 3 -5.47 -7.69 -9.91
N ARG A 4 -5.92 -8.16 -8.75
CA ARG A 4 -6.30 -9.57 -8.56
C ARG A 4 -7.47 -9.97 -9.47
N TRP A 5 -8.48 -9.09 -9.58
CA TRP A 5 -9.62 -9.32 -10.47
C TRP A 5 -9.20 -9.48 -11.95
N ALA A 6 -8.22 -8.69 -12.41
CA ALA A 6 -7.70 -8.82 -13.77
C ALA A 6 -6.83 -10.08 -13.92
N ALA A 7 -5.96 -10.37 -12.94
CA ALA A 7 -5.13 -11.58 -12.93
C ALA A 7 -5.98 -12.86 -13.06
N ASP A 8 -7.09 -12.94 -12.33
CA ASP A 8 -8.01 -14.09 -12.35
C ASP A 8 -8.71 -14.28 -13.70
N ARG A 9 -8.66 -13.31 -14.62
CA ARG A 9 -9.29 -13.36 -15.95
C ARG A 9 -8.34 -13.68 -17.08
N ILE A 10 -7.04 -13.61 -16.83
CA ILE A 10 -6.04 -14.08 -17.78
C ILE A 10 -5.96 -15.61 -17.64
N ARG A 11 -6.22 -16.31 -18.71
CA ARG A 11 -6.10 -17.78 -18.77
C ARG A 11 -4.63 -18.18 -18.88
N ASP A 12 -4.23 -18.74 -20.03
CA ASP A 12 -2.90 -19.30 -20.19
C ASP A 12 -1.88 -18.26 -20.65
N ARG A 13 -2.28 -17.34 -21.54
CA ARG A 13 -1.42 -16.30 -22.11
C ARG A 13 -2.13 -14.95 -22.10
N GLY A 14 -1.41 -13.89 -21.74
CA GLY A 14 -1.95 -12.55 -21.80
C GLY A 14 -1.11 -11.51 -21.08
N ILE A 15 -1.53 -10.26 -21.22
CA ILE A 15 -0.90 -9.09 -20.60
C ILE A 15 -1.94 -8.32 -19.81
N VAL A 16 -1.57 -7.91 -18.61
CA VAL A 16 -2.34 -6.98 -17.79
C VAL A 16 -1.48 -5.75 -17.50
N ALA A 17 -2.00 -4.57 -17.80
CA ALA A 17 -1.29 -3.33 -17.52
C ALA A 17 -2.15 -2.39 -16.67
N PHE A 18 -1.52 -1.72 -15.70
CA PHE A 18 -2.15 -0.76 -14.82
C PHE A 18 -1.26 0.45 -14.56
N VAL A 19 -1.90 1.62 -14.50
CA VAL A 19 -1.37 2.80 -13.81
C VAL A 19 -2.19 2.95 -12.53
N THR A 20 -1.61 2.71 -11.37
CA THR A 20 -2.35 2.63 -10.12
C THR A 20 -1.54 3.10 -8.92
N ASN A 21 -2.17 3.07 -7.75
CA ASN A 21 -1.49 3.33 -6.49
C ASN A 21 -0.32 2.35 -6.30
N GLY A 22 0.89 2.90 -6.19
CA GLY A 22 2.15 2.16 -6.03
C GLY A 22 2.40 1.61 -4.63
N SER A 23 1.56 1.91 -3.63
CA SER A 23 1.79 1.45 -2.24
C SER A 23 1.89 -0.07 -2.10
N PHE A 24 1.36 -0.86 -3.03
CA PHE A 24 1.45 -2.31 -2.97
C PHE A 24 2.88 -2.84 -3.19
N ILE A 25 3.79 -2.03 -3.75
CA ILE A 25 5.18 -2.42 -4.04
C ILE A 25 5.94 -2.71 -2.74
N ASP A 26 5.66 -1.92 -1.69
CA ASP A 26 6.43 -1.90 -0.45
C ASP A 26 5.61 -2.09 0.84
N ASN A 27 4.30 -1.99 0.79
CA ASN A 27 3.46 -2.11 1.98
C ASN A 27 3.36 -3.57 2.46
N ASP A 28 3.57 -3.81 3.75
CA ASP A 28 3.50 -5.14 4.38
C ASP A 28 2.16 -5.84 4.15
N VAL A 29 1.05 -5.10 4.19
CA VAL A 29 -0.30 -5.65 3.96
C VAL A 29 -0.45 -6.24 2.56
N ALA A 30 0.39 -5.84 1.61
CA ALA A 30 0.35 -6.33 0.25
C ALA A 30 1.29 -7.51 -0.03
N SER A 31 1.99 -8.03 0.97
CA SER A 31 2.95 -9.14 0.80
C SER A 31 2.31 -10.38 0.15
N GLY A 32 1.12 -10.77 0.58
CA GLY A 32 0.38 -11.87 -0.03
C GLY A 32 -0.02 -11.60 -1.49
N LEU A 33 -0.36 -10.34 -1.84
CA LEU A 33 -0.61 -9.99 -3.24
C LEU A 33 0.66 -10.11 -4.07
N ARG A 34 1.79 -9.61 -3.58
CA ARG A 34 3.08 -9.70 -4.29
C ARG A 34 3.50 -11.14 -4.54
N LYS A 35 3.34 -12.04 -3.55
CA LYS A 35 3.57 -13.48 -3.72
C LYS A 35 2.72 -14.07 -4.84
N CYS A 36 1.40 -13.87 -4.79
CA CYS A 36 0.50 -14.35 -5.83
C CYS A 36 0.88 -13.82 -7.22
N LEU A 37 1.28 -12.55 -7.34
CA LEU A 37 1.65 -11.98 -8.64
C LEU A 37 2.92 -12.63 -9.21
N THR A 38 3.92 -12.94 -8.38
CA THR A 38 5.14 -13.63 -8.82
C THR A 38 4.92 -15.11 -9.15
N GLU A 39 3.85 -15.71 -8.62
CA GLU A 39 3.42 -17.08 -8.95
C GLU A 39 2.56 -17.13 -10.22
N ASP A 40 1.68 -16.13 -10.39
CA ASP A 40 0.69 -16.10 -11.47
C ASP A 40 1.27 -15.62 -12.82
N PHE A 41 2.32 -14.80 -12.81
CA PHE A 41 2.87 -14.18 -14.03
C PHE A 41 4.33 -14.53 -14.26
N SER A 42 4.68 -14.69 -15.53
CA SER A 42 6.03 -15.01 -15.99
C SER A 42 6.98 -13.81 -15.88
N HIS A 43 6.49 -12.61 -16.17
CA HIS A 43 7.24 -11.37 -16.06
C HIS A 43 6.37 -10.27 -15.46
N LEU A 44 6.94 -9.56 -14.49
CA LEU A 44 6.33 -8.41 -13.84
C LEU A 44 7.26 -7.20 -14.05
N TYR A 45 6.77 -6.18 -14.74
CA TYR A 45 7.48 -4.92 -14.90
C TYR A 45 6.83 -3.89 -14.02
N VAL A 46 7.58 -3.32 -13.10
CA VAL A 46 7.09 -2.35 -12.11
C VAL A 46 7.91 -1.08 -12.20
N PHE A 47 7.34 -0.06 -12.79
CA PHE A 47 7.92 1.27 -12.86
C PHE A 47 7.34 2.13 -11.73
N ASN A 48 8.13 2.33 -10.68
CA ASN A 48 7.74 3.15 -9.53
C ASN A 48 7.95 4.64 -9.85
N LEU A 49 6.87 5.38 -9.97
CA LEU A 49 6.88 6.82 -10.24
C LEU A 49 6.92 7.67 -8.96
N ARG A 50 6.91 7.02 -7.78
CA ARG A 50 6.91 7.72 -6.48
C ARG A 50 5.75 8.72 -6.35
N GLY A 51 5.97 9.87 -5.70
CA GLY A 51 4.96 10.94 -5.54
C GLY A 51 4.07 10.76 -4.31
N ASN A 52 4.54 10.04 -3.29
CA ASN A 52 3.83 9.87 -2.01
C ASN A 52 3.81 11.17 -1.22
N GLN A 53 2.66 11.81 -1.13
CA GLN A 53 2.46 13.05 -0.37
C GLN A 53 1.94 12.81 1.06
N ARG A 54 1.99 11.56 1.55
CA ARG A 54 1.63 11.21 2.93
C ARG A 54 2.85 11.17 3.85
N THR A 55 4.04 11.20 3.29
CA THR A 55 5.31 11.34 3.99
C THR A 55 5.57 12.80 4.34
N SER A 56 6.55 13.07 5.19
CA SER A 56 6.94 14.41 5.62
C SER A 56 8.46 14.56 5.62
N GLY A 57 8.92 15.80 5.73
CA GLY A 57 10.35 16.09 5.81
C GLY A 57 11.11 15.69 4.54
N GLU A 58 12.29 15.14 4.71
CA GLU A 58 13.19 14.76 3.63
C GLU A 58 12.62 13.63 2.76
N GLU A 59 11.91 12.69 3.35
CA GLU A 59 11.27 11.61 2.61
C GLU A 59 10.25 12.15 1.59
N SER A 60 9.45 13.13 1.99
CA SER A 60 8.49 13.78 1.08
C SER A 60 9.17 14.55 -0.05
N ARG A 61 10.35 15.13 0.21
CA ARG A 61 11.14 15.79 -0.85
C ARG A 61 11.68 14.80 -1.86
N ARG A 62 12.19 13.65 -1.40
CA ARG A 62 12.67 12.57 -2.26
C ARG A 62 11.58 12.00 -3.13
N GLU A 63 10.37 11.87 -2.61
CA GLU A 63 9.18 11.43 -3.36
C GLU A 63 8.84 12.37 -4.54
N GLY A 64 9.15 13.65 -4.40
CA GLY A 64 8.97 14.64 -5.46
C GLY A 64 7.52 14.96 -5.82
N GLY A 65 7.30 15.44 -7.04
CA GLY A 65 5.98 15.85 -7.52
C GLY A 65 5.01 14.68 -7.72
N LYS A 66 3.71 14.96 -7.54
CA LYS A 66 2.62 14.01 -7.84
C LYS A 66 2.47 13.83 -9.34
N ILE A 67 2.18 12.61 -9.78
CA ILE A 67 1.86 12.35 -11.20
C ILE A 67 0.49 12.94 -11.57
N PHE A 68 -0.53 12.73 -10.72
CA PHE A 68 -1.89 13.24 -10.96
C PHE A 68 -2.15 14.50 -10.14
N GLY A 69 -2.65 15.57 -10.82
CA GLY A 69 -2.80 16.89 -10.24
C GLY A 69 -3.86 17.00 -9.15
N SER A 70 -4.99 16.30 -9.24
CA SER A 70 -6.11 16.44 -8.31
C SER A 70 -6.21 15.26 -7.34
N GLY A 71 -6.34 15.57 -6.04
CA GLY A 71 -6.84 14.67 -5.00
C GLY A 71 -5.95 13.52 -4.54
N SER A 72 -5.18 12.88 -5.40
CA SER A 72 -4.33 11.75 -5.01
C SER A 72 -3.10 12.20 -4.23
N ARG A 73 -2.86 11.56 -3.07
CA ARG A 73 -1.66 11.76 -2.24
C ARG A 73 -0.82 10.49 -2.14
N THR A 74 -1.15 9.47 -2.94
CA THR A 74 -0.48 8.18 -2.93
C THR A 74 0.58 8.10 -4.02
N PRO A 75 1.62 7.29 -3.85
CA PRO A 75 2.58 7.02 -4.92
C PRO A 75 1.87 6.38 -6.11
N VAL A 76 2.44 6.51 -7.28
CA VAL A 76 1.92 5.91 -8.52
C VAL A 76 2.93 4.93 -9.08
N ALA A 77 2.44 3.83 -9.62
CA ALA A 77 3.24 2.88 -10.37
C ALA A 77 2.57 2.49 -11.69
N ILE A 78 3.37 2.32 -12.73
CA ILE A 78 3.00 1.61 -13.95
C ILE A 78 3.42 0.16 -13.75
N THR A 79 2.48 -0.75 -13.94
CA THR A 79 2.74 -2.19 -13.78
C THR A 79 2.28 -2.91 -15.03
N ILE A 80 3.16 -3.71 -15.63
CA ILE A 80 2.85 -4.58 -16.77
C ILE A 80 3.18 -6.00 -16.34
N MET A 81 2.19 -6.89 -16.42
CA MET A 81 2.28 -8.27 -16.00
C MET A 81 2.01 -9.17 -17.20
N VAL A 82 2.96 -10.02 -17.50
CA VAL A 82 2.92 -10.93 -18.66
C VAL A 82 2.78 -12.36 -18.16
N LYS A 83 1.79 -13.06 -18.67
CA LYS A 83 1.59 -14.49 -18.46
C LYS A 83 1.95 -15.22 -19.74
N ASP A 84 2.95 -16.09 -19.66
CA ASP A 84 3.42 -16.92 -20.77
C ASP A 84 3.55 -18.37 -20.31
N PRO A 85 2.78 -19.31 -20.89
CA PRO A 85 2.81 -20.72 -20.49
C PRO A 85 4.12 -21.43 -20.85
N GLU A 86 4.94 -20.85 -21.72
CA GLU A 86 6.25 -21.40 -22.08
C GLU A 86 7.34 -21.02 -21.07
N HIS A 87 7.06 -20.08 -20.17
CA HIS A 87 7.98 -19.70 -19.11
C HIS A 87 8.03 -20.76 -18.01
N ALA A 88 9.21 -21.29 -17.76
CA ALA A 88 9.44 -22.25 -16.69
C ALA A 88 10.01 -21.55 -15.43
N GLY A 89 9.40 -21.79 -14.28
CA GLY A 89 9.86 -21.26 -13.00
C GLY A 89 9.06 -20.06 -12.49
N PRO A 90 9.51 -19.44 -11.39
CA PRO A 90 8.84 -18.29 -10.79
C PRO A 90 8.94 -17.06 -11.69
N GLY A 91 7.99 -16.15 -11.56
CA GLY A 91 7.96 -14.92 -12.34
C GLY A 91 9.17 -14.02 -12.07
N VAL A 92 9.69 -13.44 -13.14
CA VAL A 92 10.82 -12.50 -13.08
C VAL A 92 10.31 -11.10 -12.81
N LEU A 93 10.79 -10.50 -11.72
CA LEU A 93 10.41 -9.14 -11.32
C LEU A 93 11.42 -8.12 -11.88
N HIS A 94 10.97 -7.30 -12.80
CA HIS A 94 11.70 -6.19 -13.38
C HIS A 94 11.23 -4.89 -12.72
N TYR A 95 12.13 -4.21 -12.03
CA TYR A 95 11.81 -2.99 -11.29
C TYR A 95 12.62 -1.80 -11.81
N HIS A 96 11.95 -0.68 -11.94
CA HIS A 96 12.57 0.61 -12.19
C HIS A 96 12.04 1.65 -11.23
N ASP A 97 12.94 2.42 -10.62
CA ASP A 97 12.62 3.56 -9.78
C ASP A 97 12.94 4.85 -10.56
N ILE A 98 11.98 5.75 -10.63
CA ILE A 98 12.13 6.98 -11.43
C ILE A 98 13.20 7.94 -10.88
N GLY A 99 13.52 7.82 -9.60
CA GLY A 99 14.53 8.65 -8.93
C GLY A 99 13.98 9.65 -7.92
N ASP A 100 14.91 10.27 -7.18
CA ASP A 100 14.65 11.24 -6.10
C ASP A 100 14.44 12.66 -6.64
N TYR A 101 13.70 13.49 -5.90
CA TYR A 101 13.54 14.95 -6.04
C TYR A 101 12.93 15.45 -7.36
N LEU A 102 12.39 14.59 -8.19
CA LEU A 102 11.84 14.96 -9.49
C LEU A 102 10.50 15.70 -9.36
N SER A 103 10.35 16.77 -10.09
CA SER A 103 9.05 17.43 -10.28
C SER A 103 8.10 16.56 -11.10
N GLN A 104 6.83 16.91 -11.11
CA GLN A 104 5.84 16.22 -11.95
C GLN A 104 6.24 16.21 -13.43
N GLN A 105 6.70 17.35 -13.95
CA GLN A 105 7.06 17.48 -15.36
C GLN A 105 8.27 16.61 -15.73
N GLU A 106 9.32 16.62 -14.90
CA GLU A 106 10.50 15.78 -15.14
C GLU A 106 10.16 14.29 -15.16
N LYS A 107 9.23 13.85 -14.29
CA LYS A 107 8.75 12.46 -14.30
C LYS A 107 8.00 12.11 -15.59
N LEU A 108 7.13 13.02 -16.06
CA LEU A 108 6.40 12.84 -17.31
C LEU A 108 7.34 12.82 -18.52
N ASP A 109 8.35 13.70 -18.53
CA ASP A 109 9.36 13.73 -19.58
C ASP A 109 10.22 12.46 -19.64
N ILE A 110 10.49 11.85 -18.46
CA ILE A 110 11.19 10.56 -18.38
C ILE A 110 10.33 9.45 -18.98
N ILE A 111 9.04 9.40 -18.63
CA ILE A 111 8.10 8.41 -19.15
C ILE A 111 7.98 8.54 -20.67
N GLU A 112 7.83 9.76 -21.17
CA GLU A 112 7.72 10.05 -22.61
C GLU A 112 8.99 9.61 -23.36
N ARG A 113 10.16 9.95 -22.84
CA ARG A 113 11.45 9.55 -23.44
C ARG A 113 11.67 8.04 -23.43
N SER A 114 11.15 7.34 -22.42
CA SER A 114 11.25 5.88 -22.36
C SER A 114 10.45 5.20 -23.49
N GLY A 115 9.36 5.79 -23.92
CA GLY A 115 8.55 5.39 -25.07
C GLY A 115 7.93 3.99 -24.96
N CYS A 116 8.73 2.99 -24.64
CA CYS A 116 8.31 1.60 -24.51
C CYS A 116 9.11 0.88 -23.40
N ILE A 117 8.78 -0.39 -23.18
CA ILE A 117 9.40 -1.22 -22.15
C ILE A 117 10.92 -1.37 -22.33
N ASP A 118 11.39 -1.42 -23.58
CA ASP A 118 12.81 -1.56 -23.90
C ASP A 118 13.61 -0.28 -23.67
N GLY A 119 12.94 0.87 -23.62
CA GLY A 119 13.56 2.17 -23.30
C GLY A 119 13.78 2.41 -21.82
N VAL A 120 13.36 1.46 -20.96
CA VAL A 120 13.53 1.55 -19.51
C VAL A 120 14.66 0.61 -19.06
N THR A 121 15.58 1.13 -18.25
CA THR A 121 16.62 0.29 -17.62
C THR A 121 16.04 -0.46 -16.44
N TRP A 122 15.79 -1.75 -16.59
CA TRP A 122 15.21 -2.60 -15.57
C TRP A 122 16.26 -3.25 -14.67
N LYS A 123 15.97 -3.28 -13.38
CA LYS A 123 16.69 -4.05 -12.38
C LYS A 123 15.89 -5.30 -12.05
N CYS A 124 16.46 -6.48 -12.24
CA CYS A 124 15.83 -7.72 -11.78
C CYS A 124 15.94 -7.82 -10.26
N LEU A 125 14.81 -7.96 -9.58
CA LEU A 125 14.73 -8.14 -8.14
C LEU A 125 14.38 -9.60 -7.82
N GLN A 126 14.92 -10.06 -6.67
CA GLN A 126 14.55 -11.35 -6.09
C GLN A 126 13.72 -11.07 -4.83
N PRO A 127 12.42 -11.40 -4.81
CA PRO A 127 11.61 -11.31 -3.62
C PRO A 127 12.18 -12.21 -2.50
N ASN A 128 12.05 -11.75 -1.24
CA ASN A 128 12.38 -12.60 -0.10
C ASN A 128 11.22 -13.57 0.23
N ASP A 129 11.41 -14.44 1.22
CA ASP A 129 10.39 -15.42 1.66
C ASP A 129 9.11 -14.76 2.19
N PHE A 130 9.19 -13.50 2.62
CA PHE A 130 8.03 -12.71 3.03
C PHE A 130 7.27 -12.10 1.84
N GLY A 131 7.82 -12.15 0.63
CA GLY A 131 7.28 -11.54 -0.57
C GLY A 131 7.58 -10.04 -0.65
N ASP A 132 8.63 -9.56 0.03
CA ASP A 132 9.06 -8.17 -0.10
C ASP A 132 9.88 -8.03 -1.38
N TRP A 133 9.53 -7.05 -2.21
CA TRP A 133 10.21 -6.75 -3.46
C TRP A 133 11.35 -5.76 -3.26
N ILE A 134 11.06 -4.66 -2.56
CA ILE A 134 12.01 -3.62 -2.17
C ILE A 134 11.95 -3.45 -0.65
N ASN A 135 12.93 -2.74 -0.07
CA ASN A 135 13.00 -2.51 1.38
C ASN A 135 12.74 -3.79 2.18
N GLN A 136 13.41 -4.88 1.74
CA GLN A 136 13.22 -6.19 2.35
C GLN A 136 13.51 -6.13 3.85
N ARG A 137 12.60 -6.68 4.64
CA ARG A 137 12.72 -6.69 6.11
C ARG A 137 13.94 -7.50 6.54
N ASP A 138 14.61 -6.99 7.56
CA ASP A 138 15.74 -7.67 8.16
C ASP A 138 15.21 -8.79 9.08
N PRO A 139 15.57 -10.07 8.85
CA PRO A 139 15.16 -11.17 9.71
C PRO A 139 15.70 -11.06 11.16
N ALA A 140 16.69 -10.20 11.39
CA ALA A 140 17.13 -9.89 12.74
C ALA A 140 16.04 -9.27 13.62
N PHE A 141 15.01 -8.65 12.98
CA PHE A 141 13.86 -8.09 13.69
C PHE A 141 13.10 -9.13 14.52
N ASP A 142 13.00 -10.37 14.03
CA ASP A 142 12.31 -11.47 14.71
C ASP A 142 13.02 -11.91 16.01
N ARG A 143 14.26 -11.47 16.23
CA ARG A 143 15.01 -11.74 17.47
C ARG A 143 14.70 -10.76 18.60
N PHE A 144 14.05 -9.65 18.29
CA PHE A 144 13.67 -8.67 19.31
C PHE A 144 12.36 -9.07 19.99
N PHE A 145 12.27 -8.74 21.28
CA PHE A 145 11.02 -8.92 22.01
C PHE A 145 9.96 -7.96 21.45
N PRO A 146 8.74 -8.46 21.11
CA PRO A 146 7.66 -7.60 20.67
C PRO A 146 7.29 -6.61 21.79
N LEU A 147 6.93 -5.40 21.41
CA LEU A 147 6.43 -4.40 22.37
C LEU A 147 5.16 -4.90 23.08
N GLY A 148 4.31 -5.61 22.36
CA GLY A 148 3.12 -6.26 22.88
C GLY A 148 2.61 -7.31 21.93
N ASP A 149 2.04 -8.38 22.46
CA ASP A 149 1.40 -9.45 21.71
C ASP A 149 0.04 -9.76 22.35
N LYS A 150 -1.03 -9.65 21.58
CA LYS A 150 -2.40 -9.97 22.00
C LYS A 150 -2.87 -11.32 21.49
N GLU A 151 -2.15 -11.90 20.54
CA GLU A 151 -2.57 -13.12 19.86
C GLU A 151 -1.96 -14.36 20.50
N SER A 152 -0.75 -14.23 21.05
CA SER A 152 -0.01 -15.35 21.62
C SER A 152 -0.10 -15.35 23.14
N ALA A 153 -0.97 -16.17 23.70
CA ALA A 153 -1.06 -16.35 25.14
C ALA A 153 0.27 -16.89 25.69
N GLY A 154 0.95 -16.11 26.53
CA GLY A 154 2.22 -16.49 27.14
C GLY A 154 3.47 -16.05 26.37
N ALA A 155 3.37 -15.35 25.24
CA ALA A 155 4.50 -14.75 24.56
C ALA A 155 5.17 -13.70 25.46
N LYS A 156 6.52 -13.72 25.53
CA LYS A 156 7.28 -12.68 26.23
C LYS A 156 7.21 -11.40 25.42
N SER A 157 6.50 -10.40 25.94
CA SER A 157 6.44 -9.06 25.38
C SER A 157 6.85 -8.02 26.44
N ILE A 158 7.29 -6.83 25.97
CA ILE A 158 7.71 -5.74 26.89
C ILE A 158 6.51 -5.23 27.68
N PHE A 159 5.35 -5.06 27.00
CA PHE A 159 4.12 -4.63 27.63
C PHE A 159 3.08 -5.74 27.65
N GLY A 160 2.69 -6.19 28.83
CA GLY A 160 1.61 -7.18 29.00
C GLY A 160 0.22 -6.60 28.76
N ILE A 161 0.05 -5.30 29.01
CA ILE A 161 -1.20 -4.56 28.78
C ILE A 161 -0.87 -3.31 27.95
N TYR A 162 -1.56 -3.16 26.84
CA TYR A 162 -1.43 -1.98 25.99
C TYR A 162 -2.68 -1.75 25.17
N SER A 163 -2.90 -0.49 24.76
CA SER A 163 -3.99 -0.10 23.89
C SER A 163 -3.54 1.01 22.94
N GLN A 164 -4.29 1.22 21.87
CA GLN A 164 -4.07 2.34 20.96
C GLN A 164 -4.55 3.69 21.53
N GLY A 165 -4.98 3.72 22.79
CA GLY A 165 -5.66 4.85 23.40
C GLY A 165 -7.13 4.95 23.01
N VAL A 166 -7.72 6.11 23.26
CA VAL A 166 -9.13 6.36 22.92
C VAL A 166 -9.25 6.63 21.41
N LYS A 167 -9.95 5.76 20.72
CA LYS A 167 -10.22 5.88 19.27
C LYS A 167 -11.73 5.97 19.05
N THR A 168 -12.24 7.19 18.93
CA THR A 168 -13.68 7.43 18.81
C THR A 168 -14.21 7.24 17.38
N ASN A 169 -13.40 7.49 16.36
CA ASN A 169 -13.80 7.64 14.96
C ASN A 169 -14.94 8.66 14.76
N ARG A 170 -15.21 9.47 15.78
CA ARG A 170 -16.26 10.48 15.86
C ARG A 170 -15.78 11.71 16.62
N ASP A 171 -14.54 12.14 16.38
CA ASP A 171 -13.86 13.18 17.16
C ASP A 171 -14.65 14.49 17.21
N ALA A 172 -15.30 14.90 16.11
CA ALA A 172 -16.15 16.08 16.08
C ALA A 172 -17.33 16.02 17.08
N TRP A 173 -17.74 14.82 17.51
CA TRP A 173 -18.80 14.60 18.48
C TRP A 173 -18.27 14.32 19.88
N ALA A 174 -17.13 13.66 19.99
CA ALA A 174 -16.58 13.14 21.22
C ALA A 174 -15.56 14.08 21.90
N TYR A 175 -15.12 15.14 21.21
CA TYR A 175 -14.22 16.15 21.75
C TYR A 175 -14.80 17.55 21.59
N ASN A 176 -14.77 18.35 22.65
CA ASN A 176 -15.10 19.76 22.61
C ASN A 176 -14.44 20.49 23.78
N MET A 177 -14.06 21.74 23.58
CA MET A 177 -13.50 22.60 24.65
C MET A 177 -14.56 23.03 25.67
N SER A 178 -15.84 23.02 25.30
CA SER A 178 -16.98 23.33 26.19
C SER A 178 -17.64 22.03 26.63
N ARG A 179 -17.75 21.84 27.95
CA ARG A 179 -18.43 20.68 28.54
C ARG A 179 -19.91 20.59 28.13
N SER A 180 -20.63 21.71 28.15
CA SER A 180 -22.05 21.72 27.77
C SER A 180 -22.27 21.36 26.30
N MET A 181 -21.40 21.84 25.40
CA MET A 181 -21.43 21.48 23.98
C MET A 181 -21.10 20.00 23.77
N LEU A 182 -20.11 19.48 24.50
CA LEU A 182 -19.77 18.07 24.48
C LEU A 182 -20.94 17.18 24.89
N GLU A 183 -21.56 17.51 26.04
CA GLU A 183 -22.74 16.79 26.54
C GLU A 183 -23.89 16.79 25.51
N GLY A 184 -24.16 17.94 24.89
CA GLY A 184 -25.17 18.09 23.85
C GLY A 184 -24.86 17.26 22.60
N ASN A 185 -23.59 17.23 22.18
CA ASN A 185 -23.15 16.42 21.03
C ASN A 185 -23.30 14.91 21.31
N LEU A 186 -22.83 14.48 22.49
CA LEU A 186 -22.91 13.06 22.88
C LEU A 186 -24.36 12.59 23.03
N ARG A 187 -25.24 13.39 23.63
CA ARG A 187 -26.68 13.05 23.70
C ARG A 187 -27.27 12.85 22.32
N ARG A 188 -27.08 13.81 21.42
CA ARG A 188 -27.58 13.69 20.02
C ARG A 188 -27.03 12.45 19.31
N LEU A 189 -25.75 12.11 19.50
CA LEU A 189 -25.15 10.91 18.91
C LEU A 189 -25.81 9.63 19.47
N ILE A 190 -26.00 9.54 20.78
CA ILE A 190 -26.63 8.40 21.45
C ILE A 190 -28.08 8.25 21.00
N ASP A 191 -28.84 9.34 20.95
CA ASP A 191 -30.24 9.32 20.53
C ASP A 191 -30.39 8.87 19.08
N ALA A 192 -29.54 9.39 18.17
CA ALA A 192 -29.52 8.95 16.77
C ALA A 192 -29.18 7.46 16.64
N TYR A 193 -28.17 6.99 17.37
CA TYR A 193 -27.81 5.58 17.39
C TYR A 193 -28.96 4.69 17.90
N ASN A 194 -29.62 5.09 18.97
CA ASN A 194 -30.75 4.33 19.54
C ASN A 194 -31.95 4.33 18.59
N ALA A 195 -32.24 5.45 17.92
CA ALA A 195 -33.29 5.53 16.91
C ALA A 195 -33.01 4.59 15.73
N ASP A 196 -31.78 4.58 15.21
CA ASP A 196 -31.38 3.68 14.15
C ASP A 196 -31.41 2.21 14.59
N ARG A 197 -31.00 1.91 15.82
CA ARG A 197 -31.11 0.55 16.37
C ARG A 197 -32.55 0.04 16.36
N VAL A 198 -33.51 0.88 16.75
CA VAL A 198 -34.93 0.51 16.70
C VAL A 198 -35.44 0.37 15.27
N ARG A 199 -35.04 1.32 14.39
CA ARG A 199 -35.47 1.34 12.98
C ARG A 199 -34.96 0.14 12.19
N TYR A 200 -33.76 -0.33 12.48
CA TYR A 200 -33.10 -1.42 11.75
C TYR A 200 -32.98 -2.72 12.55
N ALA A 201 -33.63 -2.84 13.70
CA ALA A 201 -33.78 -4.11 14.40
C ALA A 201 -34.56 -5.07 13.52
N LYS A 202 -33.87 -6.13 13.08
CA LYS A 202 -34.49 -7.26 12.35
C LYS A 202 -34.90 -8.32 13.33
#